data_2d91edd616d8ff400a7a91c9d0c2323b
#
_entry.id   2d91edd616d8ff400a7a91c9d0c2323b
#
_cell.length_a   1.000
_cell.length_b   1.000
_cell.length_c   1.000
_cell.angle_alpha   90.00
_cell.angle_beta   90.00
_cell.angle_gamma   90.00
#
_symmetry.space_group_name_H-M   'P 1'
#
loop_
_entity.id
_entity.type
_entity.pdbx_description
1 polymer ?
#
loop_
_entity_poly.entity_id
_entity_poly.type
_entity_poly.pdbx_seq_one_letter_code
_entity_poly.pdbx_strand_id
1 'polypeptide(L)'
;MKYIIAIIQPHKVEEVKESLNNHEIYRLTVGDVQGYGQQKGFLEVYRGTEKVRMVRKVRVEIAINDEFVDAAIDALCEAARTNGGKIGDGKIFVLPMEECVRIRTGERGPGAI
;
A
#
# COMPACT_ATOMS: atom_id res chain seq x y z
N MET A 1 -11.98 -12.33 -5.60
CA MET A 1 -10.55 -11.95 -5.61
C MET A 1 -10.41 -10.44 -5.79
N LYS A 2 -9.58 -9.82 -4.99
CA LYS A 2 -9.30 -8.39 -5.06
C LYS A 2 -7.79 -8.16 -5.11
N TYR A 3 -7.44 -7.03 -5.69
CA TYR A 3 -6.06 -6.55 -5.71
C TYR A 3 -5.99 -5.26 -4.90
N ILE A 4 -5.23 -5.29 -3.81
CA ILE A 4 -5.08 -4.15 -2.93
C ILE A 4 -3.76 -3.46 -3.25
N ILE A 5 -3.83 -2.16 -3.46
CA ILE A 5 -2.66 -1.30 -3.63
C ILE A 5 -2.70 -0.29 -2.49
N ALA A 6 -1.66 -0.26 -1.67
CA ALA A 6 -1.52 0.73 -0.61
C ALA A 6 -0.27 1.57 -0.85
N ILE A 7 -0.44 2.88 -0.85
CA ILE A 7 0.68 3.82 -0.93
C ILE A 7 0.91 4.37 0.46
N ILE A 8 2.06 4.10 1.03
CA ILE A 8 2.36 4.38 2.44
C ILE A 8 3.68 5.13 2.60
N GLN A 9 3.91 5.67 3.78
CA GLN A 9 5.19 6.27 4.13
C GLN A 9 6.28 5.19 4.22
N PRO A 10 7.50 5.47 3.73
CA PRO A 10 8.58 4.48 3.74
C PRO A 10 8.92 3.94 5.13
N HIS A 11 8.87 4.78 6.16
CA HIS A 11 9.20 4.37 7.53
C HIS A 11 8.14 3.48 8.18
N LYS A 12 7.00 3.27 7.52
CA LYS A 12 5.91 2.42 8.02
C LYS A 12 5.94 0.99 7.49
N VAL A 13 6.84 0.67 6.58
CA VAL A 13 6.88 -0.63 5.90
C VAL A 13 6.95 -1.80 6.88
N GLU A 14 7.86 -1.74 7.84
CA GLU A 14 8.04 -2.84 8.78
C GLU A 14 6.82 -3.03 9.70
N GLU A 15 6.22 -1.94 10.17
CA GLU A 15 4.99 -2.00 10.95
C GLU A 15 3.83 -2.60 10.16
N VAL A 16 3.71 -2.22 8.88
CA VAL A 16 2.69 -2.74 7.98
C VAL A 16 2.87 -4.24 7.75
N LYS A 17 4.10 -4.67 7.49
CA LYS A 17 4.39 -6.11 7.32
C LYS A 17 4.01 -6.89 8.56
N GLU A 18 4.39 -6.41 9.73
CA GLU A 18 4.07 -7.06 11.00
C GLU A 18 2.55 -7.13 11.24
N SER A 19 1.85 -6.03 11.00
CA SER A 19 0.39 -5.98 11.16
C SER A 19 -0.32 -6.96 10.23
N LEU A 20 0.10 -7.02 8.97
CA LEU A 20 -0.45 -7.97 8.01
C LEU A 20 -0.19 -9.42 8.44
N ASN A 21 1.03 -9.71 8.91
CA ASN A 21 1.36 -11.04 9.41
C ASN A 21 0.49 -11.44 10.61
N ASN A 22 0.18 -10.51 11.50
CA ASN A 22 -0.70 -10.76 12.65
C ASN A 22 -2.13 -11.09 12.23
N HIS A 23 -2.52 -10.71 11.01
CA HIS A 23 -3.80 -11.06 10.40
C HIS A 23 -3.69 -12.23 9.42
N GLU A 24 -2.57 -12.97 9.50
CA GLU A 24 -2.30 -14.14 8.64
C GLU A 24 -2.23 -13.81 7.15
N ILE A 25 -1.85 -12.58 6.82
CA ILE A 25 -1.62 -12.14 5.44
C ILE A 25 -0.11 -12.01 5.23
N TYR A 26 0.47 -13.00 4.55
CA TYR A 26 1.93 -13.14 4.46
C TYR A 26 2.51 -12.79 3.10
N ARG A 27 1.67 -12.67 2.07
CA ARG A 27 2.13 -12.48 0.70
C ARG A 27 1.84 -11.06 0.24
N LEU A 28 2.89 -10.29 0.09
CA LEU A 28 2.80 -8.93 -0.43
C LEU A 28 4.02 -8.64 -1.28
N THR A 29 3.84 -7.73 -2.21
CA THR A 29 4.92 -7.20 -3.04
C THR A 29 5.11 -5.75 -2.66
N VAL A 30 6.36 -5.34 -2.49
CA VAL A 30 6.71 -4.00 -2.04
C VAL A 30 7.64 -3.36 -3.05
N GLY A 31 7.36 -2.13 -3.43
CA GLY A 31 8.19 -1.37 -4.34
C GLY A 31 8.33 0.08 -3.91
N ASP A 32 9.48 0.67 -4.21
CA ASP A 32 9.70 2.09 -4.01
C ASP A 32 9.05 2.88 -5.13
N VAL A 33 8.33 3.93 -4.78
CA VAL A 33 7.70 4.83 -5.73
C VAL A 33 7.90 6.27 -5.29
N GLN A 34 7.60 7.19 -6.18
CA GLN A 34 7.62 8.61 -5.89
C GLN A 34 6.27 9.21 -6.24
N GLY A 35 5.83 10.15 -5.43
CA GLY A 35 4.61 10.88 -5.67
C GLY A 35 4.68 12.29 -5.12
N TYR A 36 3.64 13.05 -5.34
CA TYR A 36 3.48 14.34 -4.68
C TYR A 36 1.99 14.56 -4.41
N GLY A 37 1.73 15.44 -3.45
CA GLY A 37 0.37 15.72 -3.05
C GLY A 37 0.34 16.88 -2.06
N GLN A 38 -0.63 16.87 -1.16
CA GLN A 38 -0.83 17.94 -0.20
C GLN A 38 0.07 17.85 1.04
N GLN A 39 1.02 16.93 1.07
CA GLN A 39 1.93 16.78 2.19
C GLN A 39 2.84 18.00 2.25
N LYS A 40 2.76 18.76 3.34
CA LYS A 40 3.57 19.97 3.53
C LYS A 40 5.06 19.61 3.66
N GLY A 41 5.93 20.54 3.29
CA GLY A 41 7.36 20.37 3.35
C GLY A 41 7.99 19.96 2.01
N PHE A 42 7.16 19.74 1.00
CA PHE A 42 7.62 19.36 -0.34
C PHE A 42 7.49 20.51 -1.35
N LEU A 43 7.16 21.70 -0.87
CA LEU A 43 7.23 22.91 -1.67
C LEU A 43 8.59 23.54 -1.45
N GLU A 44 9.31 23.75 -2.52
CA GLU A 44 10.54 24.52 -2.53
C GLU A 44 10.32 25.87 -3.22
N VAL A 45 10.83 26.92 -2.61
CA VAL A 45 10.89 28.22 -3.24
C VAL A 45 12.28 28.38 -3.84
N TYR A 46 12.34 28.46 -5.16
CA TYR A 46 13.59 28.69 -5.88
C TYR A 46 13.41 29.89 -6.80
N ARG A 47 14.20 30.93 -6.59
CA ARG A 47 14.13 32.19 -7.36
C ARG A 47 12.72 32.80 -7.37
N GLY A 48 11.99 32.69 -6.25
CA GLY A 48 10.64 33.20 -6.13
C GLY A 48 9.57 32.34 -6.77
N THR A 49 9.92 31.13 -7.22
CA THR A 49 8.97 30.19 -7.80
C THR A 49 8.82 28.98 -6.88
N GLU A 50 7.59 28.63 -6.54
CA GLU A 50 7.30 27.42 -5.79
C GLU A 50 7.44 26.21 -6.69
N LYS A 51 8.17 25.20 -6.21
CA LYS A 51 8.28 23.89 -6.88
C LYS A 51 7.78 22.81 -5.95
N VAL A 52 6.91 21.94 -6.47
CA VAL A 52 6.48 20.73 -5.75
C VAL A 52 7.54 19.65 -6.00
N ARG A 53 8.12 19.14 -4.92
CA ARG A 53 9.08 18.05 -5.00
C ARG A 53 8.37 16.71 -4.97
N MET A 54 8.92 15.76 -5.72
CA MET A 54 8.52 14.36 -5.60
C MET A 54 8.95 13.81 -4.24
N VAL A 55 8.08 13.01 -3.65
CA VAL A 55 8.27 12.44 -2.33
C VAL A 55 8.38 10.93 -2.46
N ARG A 56 9.32 10.35 -1.74
CA ARG A 56 9.43 8.90 -1.68
C ARG A 56 8.25 8.32 -0.92
N LYS A 57 7.66 7.30 -1.52
CA LYS A 57 6.59 6.49 -0.94
C LYS A 57 6.90 5.01 -1.18
N VAL A 58 6.15 4.15 -0.55
CA VAL A 58 6.23 2.72 -0.79
C VAL A 58 4.88 2.23 -1.27
N ARG A 59 4.91 1.41 -2.32
CA ARG A 59 3.73 0.75 -2.86
C ARG A 59 3.71 -0.68 -2.36
N VAL A 60 2.66 -1.02 -1.64
CA VAL A 60 2.40 -2.39 -1.16
C VAL A 60 1.27 -2.97 -2.00
N GLU A 61 1.47 -4.15 -2.55
CA GLU A 61 0.49 -4.82 -3.40
C GLU A 61 0.15 -6.18 -2.81
N ILE A 62 -1.15 -6.47 -2.73
CA ILE A 62 -1.66 -7.71 -2.14
C ILE A 62 -2.77 -8.25 -3.03
N ALA A 63 -2.58 -9.46 -3.58
CA ALA A 63 -3.67 -10.22 -4.18
C ALA A 63 -4.34 -11.03 -3.08
N ILE A 64 -5.65 -10.95 -2.94
CA ILE A 64 -6.34 -11.48 -1.78
C ILE A 64 -7.75 -11.95 -2.13
N ASN A 65 -8.22 -12.98 -1.44
CA ASN A 65 -9.59 -13.41 -1.56
C ASN A 65 -10.53 -12.49 -0.79
N ASP A 66 -11.79 -12.42 -1.24
CA ASP A 66 -12.76 -11.44 -0.75
C ASP A 66 -12.95 -11.46 0.76
N GLU A 67 -12.96 -12.64 1.36
CA GLU A 67 -13.20 -12.81 2.80
C GLU A 67 -12.10 -12.19 3.69
N PHE A 68 -10.92 -11.91 3.13
CA PHE A 68 -9.80 -11.35 3.89
C PHE A 68 -9.58 -9.86 3.65
N VAL A 69 -10.36 -9.25 2.77
CA VAL A 69 -10.16 -7.85 2.36
C VAL A 69 -10.29 -6.89 3.54
N ASP A 70 -11.35 -7.02 4.33
CA ASP A 70 -11.57 -6.11 5.46
C ASP A 70 -10.45 -6.21 6.49
N ALA A 71 -10.00 -7.43 6.78
CA ALA A 71 -8.87 -7.64 7.70
C ALA A 71 -7.59 -6.98 7.18
N ALA A 72 -7.34 -7.07 5.87
CA ALA A 72 -6.18 -6.43 5.26
C ALA A 72 -6.27 -4.90 5.34
N ILE A 73 -7.43 -4.33 5.06
CA ILE A 73 -7.66 -2.88 5.15
C ILE A 73 -7.44 -2.41 6.59
N ASP A 74 -8.01 -3.10 7.56
CA ASP A 74 -7.85 -2.73 8.98
C ASP A 74 -6.38 -2.79 9.41
N ALA A 75 -5.67 -3.84 9.02
CA ALA A 75 -4.26 -4.00 9.34
C ALA A 75 -3.41 -2.88 8.72
N LEU A 76 -3.68 -2.54 7.47
CA LEU A 76 -2.98 -1.46 6.76
C LEU A 76 -3.26 -0.10 7.40
N CYS A 77 -4.52 0.22 7.68
CA CYS A 77 -4.90 1.49 8.28
C CYS A 77 -4.28 1.66 9.67
N GLU A 78 -4.32 0.64 10.49
CA GLU A 78 -3.77 0.68 11.84
C GLU A 78 -2.26 0.93 11.81
N ALA A 79 -1.53 0.20 10.98
CA ALA A 79 -0.07 0.26 10.95
C ALA A 79 0.48 1.47 10.19
N ALA A 80 -0.17 1.89 9.11
CA ALA A 80 0.33 2.98 8.27
C ALA A 80 -0.05 4.36 8.79
N ARG A 81 -1.03 4.45 9.67
CA ARG A 81 -1.48 5.73 10.23
C ARG A 81 -0.44 6.32 11.18
N THR A 82 -0.19 7.61 11.04
CA THR A 82 0.77 8.34 11.88
C THR A 82 0.01 9.11 12.96
N ASN A 83 0.24 8.78 14.23
CA ASN A 83 -0.25 9.53 15.40
C ASN A 83 -1.69 10.05 15.25
N GLY A 84 -2.66 9.15 15.01
CA GLY A 84 -4.07 9.49 14.88
C GLY A 84 -4.50 9.98 13.51
N GLY A 85 -3.59 9.99 12.55
CA GLY A 85 -3.86 10.35 11.16
C GLY A 85 -3.25 11.69 10.77
N LYS A 86 -2.44 11.68 9.73
CA LYS A 86 -1.81 12.88 9.17
C LYS A 86 -1.88 12.88 7.65
N ILE A 87 -1.91 14.07 7.08
CA ILE A 87 -1.77 14.25 5.64
C ILE A 87 -0.43 13.62 5.22
N GLY A 88 -0.48 12.77 4.20
CA GLY A 88 0.69 12.04 3.73
C GLY A 88 0.76 10.59 4.18
N ASP A 89 -0.13 10.15 5.05
CA ASP A 89 -0.17 8.75 5.50
C ASP A 89 -0.45 7.77 4.36
N GLY A 90 -1.11 8.22 3.31
CA GLY A 90 -1.32 7.44 2.12
C GLY A 90 -2.76 7.03 1.88
N LYS A 91 -2.93 6.11 0.95
CA LYS A 91 -4.26 5.62 0.54
C LYS A 91 -4.20 4.14 0.22
N ILE A 92 -5.35 3.51 0.33
CA ILE A 92 -5.56 2.12 -0.03
C ILE A 92 -6.56 2.09 -1.18
N PHE A 93 -6.22 1.37 -2.24
CA PHE A 93 -7.10 1.14 -3.38
C PHE A 93 -7.44 -0.34 -3.44
N VAL A 94 -8.70 -0.65 -3.59
CA VAL A 94 -9.17 -2.03 -3.73
C VAL A 94 -9.81 -2.18 -5.11
N LEU A 95 -9.26 -3.09 -5.91
CA LEU A 95 -9.71 -3.31 -7.27
C LEU A 95 -10.23 -4.75 -7.42
N PRO A 96 -11.28 -4.95 -8.23
CA PRO A 96 -11.66 -6.32 -8.58
C PRO A 96 -10.55 -6.97 -9.41
N MET A 97 -10.28 -8.24 -9.13
CA MET A 97 -9.29 -9.02 -9.86
C MET A 97 -9.99 -10.19 -10.53
N GLU A 98 -9.90 -10.25 -11.85
CA GLU A 98 -10.60 -11.24 -12.65
C GLU A 98 -9.98 -12.62 -12.53
N GLU A 99 -8.64 -12.68 -12.47
CA GLU A 99 -7.93 -13.96 -12.54
C GLU A 99 -6.62 -13.88 -11.75
N CYS A 100 -6.24 -15.01 -11.16
CA CYS A 100 -4.93 -15.23 -10.59
C CYS A 100 -4.39 -16.54 -11.11
N VAL A 101 -3.16 -16.57 -11.60
CA VAL A 101 -2.53 -17.78 -12.12
C VAL A 101 -1.20 -17.97 -11.42
N ARG A 102 -1.02 -19.13 -10.80
CA ARG A 102 0.26 -19.50 -10.19
C ARG A 102 1.19 -20.01 -11.29
N ILE A 103 2.27 -19.31 -11.52
CA ILE A 103 3.18 -19.64 -12.63
C ILE A 103 3.73 -21.07 -12.51
N ARG A 104 4.12 -21.47 -11.30
CA ARG A 104 4.74 -22.79 -11.07
C ARG A 104 3.84 -23.95 -11.46
N THR A 105 2.55 -23.84 -11.22
CA THR A 105 1.61 -24.97 -11.38
C THR A 105 0.59 -24.77 -12.50
N GLY A 106 0.40 -23.53 -12.96
CA GLY A 106 -0.70 -23.18 -13.86
C GLY A 106 -2.06 -23.15 -13.20
N GLU A 107 -2.13 -23.35 -11.88
CA GLU A 107 -3.39 -23.25 -11.12
C GLU A 107 -4.00 -21.87 -11.25
N ARG A 108 -5.31 -21.80 -11.36
CA ARG A 108 -6.04 -20.54 -11.61
C ARG A 108 -7.13 -20.32 -10.56
N GLY A 109 -7.51 -19.06 -10.40
CA GLY A 109 -8.61 -18.68 -9.55
C GLY A 109 -8.23 -18.48 -8.08
N PRO A 110 -9.22 -18.49 -7.16
CA PRO A 110 -8.99 -18.19 -5.73
C PRO A 110 -7.97 -19.09 -5.06
N GLY A 111 -7.85 -20.34 -5.46
CA GLY A 111 -6.87 -21.26 -4.91
C GLY A 111 -5.44 -20.96 -5.31
N ALA A 112 -5.23 -20.11 -6.32
CA ALA A 112 -3.91 -19.73 -6.79
C ALA A 112 -3.29 -18.55 -6.03
N ILE A 113 -4.09 -17.92 -5.20
CA ILE A 113 -3.61 -16.81 -4.37
C ILE A 113 -2.72 -17.32 -3.24
#